data_0b66341a1a915588700de12e715c8c66
#
_entry.id   0b66341a1a915588700de12e715c8c66
#
_cell.length_a   1.000
_cell.length_b   1.000
_cell.length_c   1.000
_cell.angle_alpha   90.00
_cell.angle_beta   90.00
_cell.angle_gamma   90.00
#
_symmetry.space_group_name_H-M   'P 1'
#
loop_
_entity.id
_entity.type
_entity.pdbx_description
1 polymer ?
#
loop_
_entity_poly.entity_id
_entity_poly.type
_entity_poly.pdbx_seq_one_letter_code
_entity_poly.pdbx_strand_id
1 'polypeptide(L)'
;MGEDILMDIKRDYILSRLRDGERVDGRKFNEFRPIEIKTNVISKAEGSALVKIGNTHVVVGVKLQVGEPFPDTPDKGIIITNAELVPLASPTFEPGPPDENAIELARVVDRGIRESEAVDLTKLCIEEGEKVWLMFIDIHALDDDGNLIDASALGAIAALLTTTVPAEKFGVGEDFSLPVRDLPVSVTS
;
A
#
# COMPACT_ATOMS: atom_id res chain seq x y z
N MET A 1 -24.94 6.15 -20.88
CA MET A 1 -25.64 5.21 -21.79
C MET A 1 -24.68 4.20 -22.44
N GLY A 2 -23.56 4.58 -23.03
CA GLY A 2 -22.60 3.61 -23.60
C GLY A 2 -21.82 2.80 -22.57
N GLU A 3 -21.44 3.40 -21.45
CA GLU A 3 -20.72 2.74 -20.35
C GLU A 3 -21.59 1.71 -19.62
N ASP A 4 -22.85 2.02 -19.37
CA ASP A 4 -23.80 1.10 -18.73
C ASP A 4 -24.00 -0.19 -19.55
N ILE A 5 -24.08 -0.06 -20.88
CA ILE A 5 -24.23 -1.22 -21.78
C ILE A 5 -22.97 -2.09 -21.78
N LEU A 6 -21.78 -1.49 -21.75
CA LEU A 6 -20.51 -2.22 -21.67
C LEU A 6 -20.37 -2.94 -20.34
N MET A 7 -20.78 -2.31 -19.24
CA MET A 7 -20.80 -2.93 -17.90
C MET A 7 -21.76 -4.13 -17.86
N ASP A 8 -22.95 -4.03 -18.42
CA ASP A 8 -23.92 -5.12 -18.47
C ASP A 8 -23.41 -6.32 -19.31
N ILE A 9 -22.83 -6.06 -20.48
CA ILE A 9 -22.23 -7.11 -21.32
C ILE A 9 -21.07 -7.80 -20.58
N LYS A 10 -20.22 -7.02 -19.93
CA LYS A 10 -19.09 -7.54 -19.15
C LYS A 10 -19.57 -8.40 -17.98
N ARG A 11 -20.61 -7.95 -17.27
CA ARG A 11 -21.23 -8.69 -16.17
C ARG A 11 -21.80 -10.03 -16.64
N ASP A 12 -22.57 -10.04 -17.72
CA ASP A 12 -23.21 -11.25 -18.26
C ASP A 12 -22.16 -12.26 -18.75
N TYR A 13 -21.05 -11.77 -19.35
CA TYR A 13 -19.92 -12.61 -19.71
C TYR A 13 -19.25 -13.24 -18.47
N ILE A 14 -18.98 -12.44 -17.44
CA ILE A 14 -18.42 -12.92 -16.17
C ILE A 14 -19.30 -14.00 -15.56
N LEU A 15 -20.62 -13.75 -15.45
CA LEU A 15 -21.59 -14.70 -14.92
C LEU A 15 -21.65 -16.01 -15.71
N SER A 16 -21.52 -15.94 -17.03
CA SER A 16 -21.44 -17.12 -17.90
C SER A 16 -20.22 -17.96 -17.56
N ARG A 17 -19.02 -17.36 -17.46
CA ARG A 17 -17.79 -18.07 -17.10
C ARG A 17 -17.85 -18.70 -15.71
N LEU A 18 -18.43 -17.96 -14.74
CA LEU A 18 -18.61 -18.48 -13.38
C LEU A 18 -19.53 -19.71 -13.34
N ARG A 19 -20.59 -19.76 -14.18
CA ARG A 19 -21.45 -20.95 -14.31
C ARG A 19 -20.72 -22.16 -14.88
N ASP A 20 -19.73 -21.92 -15.72
CA ASP A 20 -18.87 -22.97 -16.29
C ASP A 20 -17.77 -23.44 -15.30
N GLY A 21 -17.72 -22.84 -14.10
CA GLY A 21 -16.75 -23.20 -13.04
C GLY A 21 -15.37 -22.58 -13.23
N GLU A 22 -15.26 -21.55 -14.07
CA GLU A 22 -14.00 -20.88 -14.38
C GLU A 22 -14.10 -19.36 -14.18
N ARG A 23 -12.98 -18.71 -13.88
CA ARG A 23 -12.85 -17.27 -13.89
C ARG A 23 -12.64 -16.75 -15.33
N VAL A 24 -12.78 -15.45 -15.55
CA VAL A 24 -12.62 -14.80 -16.86
C VAL A 24 -11.24 -15.06 -17.48
N ASP A 25 -10.21 -15.17 -16.65
CA ASP A 25 -8.82 -15.45 -17.05
C ASP A 25 -8.49 -16.97 -17.14
N GLY A 26 -9.49 -17.83 -17.02
CA GLY A 26 -9.36 -19.29 -17.14
C GLY A 26 -8.88 -20.00 -15.87
N ARG A 27 -8.61 -19.28 -14.78
CA ARG A 27 -8.26 -19.89 -13.49
C ARG A 27 -9.47 -20.56 -12.84
N LYS A 28 -9.22 -21.56 -12.04
CA LYS A 28 -10.21 -22.14 -11.13
C LYS A 28 -10.48 -21.20 -9.95
N PHE A 29 -11.59 -21.42 -9.24
CA PHE A 29 -11.98 -20.57 -8.12
C PHE A 29 -10.99 -20.54 -6.95
N ASN A 30 -10.26 -21.64 -6.76
CA ASN A 30 -9.26 -21.80 -5.70
C ASN A 30 -7.81 -21.49 -6.14
N GLU A 31 -7.62 -20.92 -7.32
CA GLU A 31 -6.30 -20.55 -7.84
C GLU A 31 -6.06 -19.05 -7.64
N PHE A 32 -4.93 -18.71 -7.03
CA PHE A 32 -4.45 -17.32 -6.96
C PHE A 32 -3.84 -16.90 -8.31
N ARG A 33 -3.90 -15.59 -8.58
CA ARG A 33 -3.04 -15.00 -9.61
C ARG A 33 -1.57 -15.14 -9.21
N PRO A 34 -0.62 -15.26 -10.14
CA PRO A 34 0.81 -15.24 -9.81
C PRO A 34 1.15 -13.98 -9.00
N ILE A 35 1.87 -14.17 -7.90
CA ILE A 35 2.31 -13.08 -7.02
C ILE A 35 3.82 -12.96 -7.13
N GLU A 36 4.31 -11.77 -7.47
CA GLU A 36 5.74 -11.43 -7.48
C GLU A 36 5.98 -10.23 -6.57
N ILE A 37 7.02 -10.31 -5.73
CA ILE A 37 7.44 -9.23 -4.84
C ILE A 37 8.91 -8.94 -5.10
N LYS A 38 9.23 -7.67 -5.37
CA LYS A 38 10.60 -7.17 -5.46
C LYS A 38 10.77 -6.04 -4.46
N THR A 39 11.75 -6.15 -3.60
CA THR A 39 12.05 -5.13 -2.58
C THR A 39 13.23 -4.26 -2.99
N ASN A 40 13.38 -3.10 -2.34
CA ASN A 40 14.46 -2.13 -2.57
C ASN A 40 14.54 -1.66 -4.04
N VAL A 41 13.36 -1.43 -4.66
CA VAL A 41 13.27 -1.02 -6.07
C VAL A 41 13.48 0.48 -6.28
N ILE A 42 13.38 1.29 -5.23
CA ILE A 42 13.56 2.75 -5.27
C ILE A 42 14.76 3.13 -4.39
N SER A 43 15.86 3.53 -5.01
CA SER A 43 17.13 3.84 -4.30
C SER A 43 17.07 5.10 -3.40
N LYS A 44 16.06 5.95 -3.55
CA LYS A 44 15.89 7.19 -2.77
C LYS A 44 14.88 7.03 -1.63
N ALA A 45 14.16 5.91 -1.58
CA ALA A 45 13.28 5.58 -0.48
C ALA A 45 14.07 4.88 0.63
N GLU A 46 13.65 5.06 1.86
CA GLU A 46 14.21 4.35 3.02
C GLU A 46 13.78 2.87 3.05
N GLY A 47 12.67 2.55 2.38
CA GLY A 47 12.21 1.20 2.05
C GLY A 47 11.33 1.24 0.81
N SER A 48 11.28 0.17 0.02
CA SER A 48 10.40 0.12 -1.15
C SER A 48 10.13 -1.29 -1.63
N ALA A 49 8.96 -1.48 -2.25
CA ALA A 49 8.60 -2.73 -2.88
C ALA A 49 7.79 -2.51 -4.16
N LEU A 50 7.96 -3.42 -5.11
CA LEU A 50 7.09 -3.59 -6.27
C LEU A 50 6.37 -4.93 -6.11
N VAL A 51 5.06 -4.90 -6.14
CA VAL A 51 4.21 -6.09 -6.07
C VAL A 51 3.45 -6.23 -7.37
N LYS A 52 3.37 -7.46 -7.85
CA LYS A 52 2.53 -7.86 -8.96
C LYS A 52 1.59 -8.96 -8.50
N ILE A 53 0.30 -8.82 -8.79
CA ILE A 53 -0.71 -9.86 -8.63
C ILE A 53 -1.39 -10.06 -9.98
N GLY A 54 -0.90 -11.00 -10.77
CA GLY A 54 -1.25 -11.10 -12.19
C GLY A 54 -0.83 -9.84 -12.95
N ASN A 55 -1.78 -9.16 -13.57
CA ASN A 55 -1.55 -7.91 -14.30
C ASN A 55 -1.65 -6.66 -13.41
N THR A 56 -2.10 -6.77 -12.17
CA THR A 56 -2.10 -5.64 -11.24
C THR A 56 -0.70 -5.39 -10.71
N HIS A 57 -0.17 -4.17 -10.91
CA HIS A 57 1.16 -3.77 -10.50
C HIS A 57 1.11 -2.55 -9.60
N VAL A 58 1.71 -2.64 -8.41
CA VAL A 58 1.78 -1.55 -7.43
C VAL A 58 3.21 -1.37 -6.97
N VAL A 59 3.68 -0.13 -6.92
CA VAL A 59 4.93 0.22 -6.27
C VAL A 59 4.64 1.01 -5.00
N VAL A 60 5.36 0.68 -3.93
CA VAL A 60 5.26 1.36 -2.64
C VAL A 60 6.63 1.85 -2.22
N GLY A 61 6.69 3.11 -1.79
CA GLY A 61 7.87 3.74 -1.21
C GLY A 61 7.62 4.18 0.22
N VAL A 62 8.62 4.03 1.09
CA VAL A 62 8.59 4.53 2.46
C VAL A 62 9.61 5.64 2.61
N LYS A 63 9.18 6.78 3.14
CA LYS A 63 10.03 7.94 3.46
C LYS A 63 9.91 8.27 4.94
N LEU A 64 11.02 8.67 5.52
CA LEU A 64 11.08 9.07 6.93
C LEU A 64 11.60 10.50 7.06
N GLN A 65 10.93 11.28 7.92
CA GLN A 65 11.30 12.64 8.27
C GLN A 65 11.15 12.84 9.78
N VAL A 66 11.87 13.80 10.33
CA VAL A 66 11.67 14.23 11.72
C VAL A 66 10.64 15.35 11.76
N GLY A 67 9.70 15.27 12.68
CA GLY A 67 8.67 16.28 12.89
C GLY A 67 8.13 16.29 14.31
N GLU A 68 7.13 17.12 14.57
CA GLU A 68 6.48 17.23 15.86
C GLU A 68 5.41 16.14 16.04
N PRO A 69 5.27 15.56 17.24
CA PRO A 69 4.21 14.59 17.52
C PRO A 69 2.83 15.25 17.60
N PHE A 70 1.77 14.45 17.52
CA PHE A 70 0.43 14.93 17.86
C PHE A 70 0.32 15.15 19.37
N PRO A 71 -0.45 16.19 19.82
CA PRO A 71 -0.58 16.52 21.25
C PRO A 71 -1.17 15.39 22.11
N ASP A 72 -1.98 14.50 21.51
CA ASP A 72 -2.61 13.36 22.17
C ASP A 72 -1.72 12.11 22.22
N THR A 73 -0.65 12.08 21.43
CA THR A 73 0.30 10.95 21.36
C THR A 73 1.76 11.45 21.30
N PRO A 74 2.22 12.15 22.36
CA PRO A 74 3.53 12.82 22.36
C PRO A 74 4.73 11.87 22.32
N ASP A 75 4.51 10.60 22.62
CA ASP A 75 5.48 9.51 22.72
C ASP A 75 5.49 8.57 21.50
N LYS A 76 4.78 8.91 20.40
CA LYS A 76 4.64 8.01 19.25
C LYS A 76 5.00 8.69 17.94
N GLY A 77 5.64 7.93 17.05
CA GLY A 77 5.80 8.30 15.65
C GLY A 77 4.46 8.36 14.91
N ILE A 78 4.48 8.97 13.74
CA ILE A 78 3.27 9.21 12.93
C ILE A 78 3.37 8.42 11.63
N ILE A 79 2.29 7.72 11.26
CA ILE A 79 2.11 7.10 9.95
C ILE A 79 1.24 8.01 9.09
N ILE A 80 1.65 8.20 7.85
CA ILE A 80 0.89 8.93 6.82
C ILE A 80 0.90 8.09 5.57
N THR A 81 -0.27 7.62 5.14
CA THR A 81 -0.40 6.78 3.95
C THR A 81 -1.12 7.54 2.85
N ASN A 82 -0.53 7.55 1.66
CA ASN A 82 -1.10 8.15 0.46
C ASN A 82 -1.19 7.10 -0.64
N ALA A 83 -2.18 7.25 -1.53
CA ALA A 83 -2.29 6.44 -2.73
C ALA A 83 -2.54 7.32 -3.95
N GLU A 84 -1.88 6.99 -5.05
CA GLU A 84 -2.06 7.66 -6.34
C GLU A 84 -2.51 6.64 -7.39
N LEU A 85 -3.69 6.91 -7.96
CA LEU A 85 -4.26 6.19 -9.09
C LEU A 85 -4.06 7.05 -10.34
N VAL A 86 -3.05 6.70 -11.13
CA VAL A 86 -2.66 7.51 -12.28
C VAL A 86 -3.27 6.97 -13.59
N PRO A 87 -3.55 7.80 -14.60
CA PRO A 87 -4.13 7.37 -15.89
C PRO A 87 -3.32 6.29 -16.62
N LEU A 88 -2.05 6.13 -16.28
CA LEU A 88 -1.19 5.06 -16.80
C LEU A 88 -1.73 3.68 -16.40
N ALA A 89 -2.27 3.55 -15.18
CA ALA A 89 -2.69 2.28 -14.61
C ALA A 89 -4.04 1.80 -15.10
N SER A 90 -4.95 2.71 -15.42
CA SER A 90 -6.29 2.38 -15.92
C SER A 90 -6.87 3.54 -16.73
N PRO A 91 -7.62 3.26 -17.81
CA PRO A 91 -8.32 4.30 -18.57
C PRO A 91 -9.43 5.00 -17.77
N THR A 92 -9.83 4.44 -16.63
CA THR A 92 -10.85 5.02 -15.74
C THR A 92 -10.26 5.97 -14.71
N PHE A 93 -8.94 6.01 -14.56
CA PHE A 93 -8.28 6.91 -13.62
C PHE A 93 -8.03 8.27 -14.27
N GLU A 94 -8.43 9.33 -13.58
CA GLU A 94 -8.30 10.70 -14.06
C GLU A 94 -7.08 11.40 -13.44
N PRO A 95 -6.38 12.28 -14.19
CA PRO A 95 -5.31 13.08 -13.61
C PRO A 95 -5.89 14.14 -12.68
N GLY A 96 -5.32 14.29 -11.50
CA GLY A 96 -5.78 15.30 -10.54
C GLY A 96 -5.44 14.96 -9.10
N PRO A 97 -6.06 15.64 -8.13
CA PRO A 97 -5.96 15.27 -6.72
C PRO A 97 -6.57 13.88 -6.51
N PRO A 98 -6.17 13.17 -5.41
CA PRO A 98 -6.72 11.85 -5.10
C PRO A 98 -8.25 11.85 -5.08
N ASP A 99 -8.83 10.95 -5.84
CA ASP A 99 -10.28 10.70 -5.87
C ASP A 99 -10.74 9.85 -4.67
N GLU A 100 -12.03 9.54 -4.61
CA GLU A 100 -12.61 8.72 -3.54
C GLU A 100 -11.97 7.32 -3.47
N ASN A 101 -11.63 6.72 -4.59
CA ASN A 101 -11.02 5.40 -4.67
C ASN A 101 -9.58 5.41 -4.15
N ALA A 102 -8.80 6.43 -4.50
CA ALA A 102 -7.44 6.62 -4.00
C ALA A 102 -7.44 6.86 -2.48
N ILE A 103 -8.37 7.68 -1.99
CA ILE A 103 -8.54 7.95 -0.55
C ILE A 103 -8.95 6.67 0.18
N GLU A 104 -9.90 5.89 -0.36
CA GLU A 104 -10.32 4.61 0.23
C GLU A 104 -9.14 3.64 0.30
N LEU A 105 -8.42 3.46 -0.81
CA LEU A 105 -7.26 2.57 -0.87
C LEU A 105 -6.21 2.94 0.19
N ALA A 106 -5.83 4.22 0.27
CA ALA A 106 -4.88 4.70 1.26
C ALA A 106 -5.35 4.42 2.70
N ARG A 107 -6.63 4.71 3.00
CA ARG A 107 -7.20 4.53 4.34
C ARG A 107 -7.32 3.07 4.75
N VAL A 108 -7.68 2.18 3.83
CA VAL A 108 -7.78 0.74 4.12
C VAL A 108 -6.40 0.18 4.45
N VAL A 109 -5.37 0.51 3.66
CA VAL A 109 -3.99 0.09 3.91
C VAL A 109 -3.46 0.70 5.22
N ASP A 110 -3.66 2.00 5.45
CA ASP A 110 -3.26 2.67 6.69
C ASP A 110 -3.85 1.97 7.92
N ARG A 111 -5.16 1.70 7.90
CA ARG A 111 -5.83 1.02 9.01
C ARG A 111 -5.32 -0.40 9.23
N GLY A 112 -5.05 -1.12 8.16
CA GLY A 112 -4.46 -2.46 8.25
C GLY A 112 -3.13 -2.45 9.00
N ILE A 113 -2.28 -1.46 8.76
CA ILE A 113 -0.97 -1.31 9.41
C ILE A 113 -1.13 -0.76 10.84
N ARG A 114 -1.97 0.25 11.02
CA ARG A 114 -2.14 0.97 12.29
C ARG A 114 -2.88 0.14 13.34
N GLU A 115 -4.02 -0.45 12.98
CA GLU A 115 -4.85 -1.21 13.91
C GLU A 115 -4.24 -2.57 14.29
N SER A 116 -3.41 -3.13 13.43
CA SER A 116 -2.64 -4.34 13.74
C SER A 116 -1.40 -4.06 14.59
N GLU A 117 -1.06 -2.78 14.82
CA GLU A 117 0.19 -2.37 15.45
C GLU A 117 1.43 -3.01 14.79
N ALA A 118 1.38 -3.18 13.45
CA ALA A 118 2.45 -3.80 12.68
C ALA A 118 3.80 -3.12 12.88
N VAL A 119 3.80 -1.80 13.15
CA VAL A 119 4.99 -1.02 13.48
C VAL A 119 4.90 -0.51 14.91
N ASP A 120 5.96 -0.72 15.70
CA ASP A 120 6.07 -0.16 17.04
C ASP A 120 6.36 1.35 16.99
N LEU A 121 5.31 2.16 17.00
CA LEU A 121 5.41 3.61 16.90
C LEU A 121 6.08 4.27 18.12
N THR A 122 6.13 3.60 19.26
CA THR A 122 6.82 4.14 20.45
C THR A 122 8.33 4.20 20.22
N LYS A 123 8.89 3.28 19.43
CA LYS A 123 10.30 3.28 19.05
C LYS A 123 10.66 4.32 17.99
N LEU A 124 9.66 4.99 17.44
CA LEU A 124 9.82 6.11 16.53
C LEU A 124 9.71 7.48 17.22
N CYS A 125 9.64 7.49 18.55
CA CYS A 125 9.81 8.69 19.36
C CYS A 125 11.32 8.99 19.52
N ILE A 126 11.73 10.23 19.22
CA ILE A 126 13.09 10.72 19.39
C ILE A 126 13.22 11.47 20.72
N GLU A 127 12.28 12.41 20.94
CA GLU A 127 12.18 13.23 22.14
C GLU A 127 10.69 13.48 22.42
N GLU A 128 10.21 12.95 23.55
CA GLU A 128 8.79 13.00 23.92
C GLU A 128 8.26 14.44 23.92
N GLY A 129 7.17 14.67 23.22
CA GLY A 129 6.53 15.98 23.08
C GLY A 129 7.22 16.95 22.13
N GLU A 130 8.42 16.65 21.62
CA GLU A 130 9.18 17.55 20.76
C GLU A 130 9.46 16.98 19.39
N LYS A 131 9.96 15.74 19.28
CA LYS A 131 10.43 15.14 18.04
C LYS A 131 10.08 13.67 17.90
N VAL A 132 9.47 13.33 16.79
CA VAL A 132 9.16 11.95 16.40
C VAL A 132 9.48 11.72 14.93
N TRP A 133 9.57 10.46 14.53
CA TRP A 133 9.61 10.10 13.12
C TRP A 133 8.22 10.17 12.51
N LEU A 134 8.12 10.89 11.39
CA LEU A 134 7.00 10.88 10.46
C LEU A 134 7.30 9.88 9.36
N MET A 135 6.51 8.84 9.25
CA MET A 135 6.65 7.78 8.24
C MET A 135 5.60 7.94 7.16
N PHE A 136 6.03 8.26 5.95
CA PHE A 136 5.19 8.37 4.77
C PHE A 136 5.23 7.06 4.00
N ILE A 137 4.07 6.51 3.70
CA ILE A 137 3.89 5.32 2.88
C ILE A 137 3.16 5.77 1.62
N ASP A 138 3.89 5.83 0.50
CA ASP A 138 3.35 6.30 -0.77
C ASP A 138 3.11 5.10 -1.69
N ILE A 139 1.85 4.91 -2.09
CA ILE A 139 1.37 3.80 -2.91
C ILE A 139 1.05 4.34 -4.31
N HIS A 140 1.65 3.76 -5.34
CA HIS A 140 1.37 4.11 -6.74
C HIS A 140 0.91 2.88 -7.51
N ALA A 141 -0.32 2.91 -8.03
CA ALA A 141 -0.80 1.91 -8.98
C ALA A 141 -0.16 2.15 -10.35
N LEU A 142 0.53 1.13 -10.87
CA LEU A 142 1.18 1.19 -12.19
C LEU A 142 0.36 0.47 -13.27
N ASP A 143 -0.45 -0.51 -12.87
CA ASP A 143 -1.35 -1.25 -13.73
C ASP A 143 -2.49 -1.82 -12.87
N ASP A 144 -3.73 -1.71 -13.33
CA ASP A 144 -4.92 -2.15 -12.59
C ASP A 144 -5.74 -3.18 -13.35
N ASP A 145 -5.68 -4.42 -12.89
CA ASP A 145 -6.52 -5.53 -13.30
C ASP A 145 -7.31 -6.11 -12.11
N GLY A 146 -7.72 -5.21 -11.19
CA GLY A 146 -8.47 -5.52 -9.98
C GLY A 146 -7.61 -6.00 -8.80
N ASN A 147 -8.20 -5.93 -7.60
CA ASN A 147 -7.59 -6.27 -6.32
C ASN A 147 -6.39 -5.39 -5.92
N LEU A 148 -6.51 -4.07 -6.16
CA LEU A 148 -5.52 -3.08 -5.76
C LEU A 148 -5.29 -3.05 -4.25
N ILE A 149 -6.33 -3.35 -3.44
CA ILE A 149 -6.22 -3.33 -1.98
C ILE A 149 -5.20 -4.36 -1.49
N ASP A 150 -5.32 -5.62 -1.91
CA ASP A 150 -4.38 -6.67 -1.48
C ASP A 150 -2.97 -6.42 -2.03
N ALA A 151 -2.85 -5.99 -3.29
CA ALA A 151 -1.56 -5.67 -3.90
C ALA A 151 -0.87 -4.52 -3.16
N SER A 152 -1.61 -3.48 -2.79
CA SER A 152 -1.10 -2.32 -2.06
C SER A 152 -0.74 -2.65 -0.62
N ALA A 153 -1.58 -3.42 0.08
CA ALA A 153 -1.30 -3.88 1.44
C ALA A 153 -0.03 -4.76 1.50
N LEU A 154 0.09 -5.71 0.56
CA LEU A 154 1.27 -6.56 0.45
C LEU A 154 2.52 -5.74 0.11
N GLY A 155 2.40 -4.75 -0.79
CA GLY A 155 3.47 -3.81 -1.15
C GLY A 155 3.91 -2.96 0.03
N ALA A 156 2.97 -2.43 0.80
CA ALA A 156 3.26 -1.62 1.98
C ALA A 156 4.01 -2.44 3.05
N ILE A 157 3.54 -3.63 3.37
CA ILE A 157 4.23 -4.51 4.33
C ILE A 157 5.63 -4.91 3.83
N ALA A 158 5.77 -5.27 2.55
CA ALA A 158 7.06 -5.61 1.98
C ALA A 158 8.05 -4.42 1.99
N ALA A 159 7.57 -3.19 1.75
CA ALA A 159 8.37 -1.98 1.85
C ALA A 159 8.78 -1.69 3.30
N LEU A 160 7.85 -1.80 4.26
CA LEU A 160 8.12 -1.59 5.69
C LEU A 160 9.19 -2.56 6.23
N LEU A 161 9.13 -3.83 5.82
CA LEU A 161 10.11 -4.86 6.23
C LEU A 161 11.55 -4.56 5.76
N THR A 162 11.71 -3.77 4.71
CA THR A 162 13.02 -3.38 4.17
C THR A 162 13.43 -1.96 4.52
N THR A 163 12.61 -1.27 5.32
CA THR A 163 12.84 0.12 5.70
C THR A 163 13.93 0.23 6.76
N THR A 164 14.92 1.10 6.50
CA THR A 164 15.93 1.53 7.46
C THR A 164 15.63 2.96 7.88
N VAL A 165 15.55 3.21 9.18
CA VAL A 165 15.37 4.56 9.73
C VAL A 165 16.70 5.30 9.67
N PRO A 166 16.80 6.42 8.91
CA PRO A 166 18.07 7.08 8.62
C PRO A 166 18.45 8.08 9.73
N ALA A 167 18.68 7.58 10.96
CA ALA A 167 18.92 8.41 12.13
C ALA A 167 20.22 9.21 12.04
N GLU A 168 21.27 8.65 11.43
CA GLU A 168 22.55 9.35 11.23
C GLU A 168 22.39 10.58 10.32
N LYS A 169 21.60 10.46 9.25
CA LYS A 169 21.32 11.55 8.32
C LYS A 169 20.66 12.76 8.98
N PHE A 170 19.87 12.53 10.02
CA PHE A 170 19.16 13.58 10.78
C PHE A 170 19.88 13.99 12.06
N GLY A 171 21.02 13.35 12.40
CA GLY A 171 21.80 13.64 13.60
C GLY A 171 21.12 13.24 14.90
N VAL A 172 20.25 12.21 14.86
CA VAL A 172 19.43 11.77 16.00
C VAL A 172 19.80 10.37 16.51
N GLY A 173 20.89 9.79 16.02
CA GLY A 173 21.38 8.48 16.45
C GLY A 173 22.01 7.68 15.32
N GLU A 174 22.13 6.38 15.53
CA GLU A 174 22.57 5.42 14.51
C GLU A 174 21.38 4.91 13.70
N ASP A 175 21.63 4.57 12.43
CA ASP A 175 20.61 3.99 11.57
C ASP A 175 20.14 2.63 12.12
N PHE A 176 18.85 2.36 12.07
CA PHE A 176 18.26 1.11 12.55
C PHE A 176 17.14 0.60 11.64
N SER A 177 16.89 -0.71 11.69
CA SER A 177 15.77 -1.29 10.97
C SER A 177 14.45 -0.87 11.59
N LEU A 178 13.44 -0.57 10.74
CA LEU A 178 12.11 -0.23 11.24
C LEU A 178 11.58 -1.35 12.16
N PRO A 179 11.06 -1.01 13.36
CA PRO A 179 10.58 -2.00 14.34
C PRO A 179 9.22 -2.59 13.93
N VAL A 180 9.22 -3.46 12.93
CA VAL A 180 8.04 -4.20 12.50
C VAL A 180 7.80 -5.38 13.44
N ARG A 181 6.55 -5.55 13.85
CA ARG A 181 6.06 -6.63 14.73
C ARG A 181 5.32 -7.69 13.92
N ASP A 182 4.08 -7.99 14.32
CA ASP A 182 3.20 -8.92 13.65
C ASP A 182 2.78 -8.41 12.28
N LEU A 183 2.77 -9.31 11.29
CA LEU A 183 2.44 -8.94 9.92
C LEU A 183 0.93 -9.10 9.68
N PRO A 184 0.20 -8.03 9.37
CA PRO A 184 -1.19 -8.16 8.95
C PRO A 184 -1.25 -8.84 7.58
N VAL A 185 -2.28 -9.66 7.39
CA VAL A 185 -2.55 -10.33 6.12
C VAL A 185 -3.88 -9.81 5.58
N SER A 186 -3.86 -9.28 4.37
CA SER A 186 -5.07 -8.88 3.65
C SER A 186 -5.78 -10.11 3.10
N VAL A 187 -7.10 -10.16 3.30
CA VAL A 187 -7.96 -11.22 2.76
C VAL A 187 -9.19 -10.60 2.16
N THR A 188 -9.33 -10.71 0.84
CA THR A 188 -10.51 -10.28 0.08
C THR A 188 -11.32 -11.48 -0.33
N SER A 189 -12.63 -11.47 -0.02
CA SER A 189 -13.60 -12.54 -0.34
C SER A 189 -14.68 -12.08 -1.30
#